data_4908377da011857765eb511b91297204
#
_entry.id   4908377da011857765eb511b91297204
#
_cell.length_a   1.000
_cell.length_b   1.000
_cell.length_c   1.000
_cell.angle_alpha   90.00
_cell.angle_beta   90.00
_cell.angle_gamma   90.00
#
_symmetry.space_group_name_H-M   'P 1'
#
loop_
_entity.id
_entity.type
_entity.pdbx_description
1 polymer ?
#
loop_
_entity_poly.entity_id
_entity_poly.type
_entity_poly.pdbx_seq_one_letter_code
_entity_poly.pdbx_strand_id
1 'polypeptide(L)'
;MYTRFNPENVKLNKYLFFTGKGGVGKTSIASSLAINLADQGKKVILVSTDPASNLQDIFDTDLDNKIRDIDKVKNLKLANFEPEKALEDYKESVVGPQRGKLPDEVIKAMEEQLSGSCTTEVAAFKEFTSFIADEELANEYDHIIFDTAPTGHTLRMLELPSAWTNFLDNNKYGASCLGQLSGLDEERGIYKKAVDNLADSELTSLILVSRPIETALKEAARTSNELHEIGVDNQIHIINGMLDSYDDDLSTAIHNMQKRDVEAMPEGLKDLETYYLPLKPYNTSSIENLRKFFSDGIEEKMESSVTIDTSKISRLEDVVDDLYKNNKKVILTMGKGGVGKTTIAAAIALALNEKGQKVHLATTDPADHLKYIISERENLTISYIDEDRELESYREEVLGKAKEDGASEEDIDYIEEDLRSPCTQEIAVFRAFADIVDKSEDEIVVIDTAPTGHTILLLESTESYNREISRSQGDVPESVKKLLPRLKDKDYTEVLIIALAEATPYYEAKRLKEDLDRAEIFNKWWIINSSYFASGSQNEILKARADQEKEWIKTIDETSQSNTALVEWIPEDLKEDNLKDLL
;
A
#
# COMPACT_ATOMS: atom_id res chain seq x y z
N MET A 1 8.71 -26.93 13.23
CA MET A 1 8.07 -26.80 11.90
C MET A 1 6.60 -26.47 12.17
N TYR A 2 6.07 -25.39 11.62
CA TYR A 2 4.70 -24.96 11.88
C TYR A 2 3.68 -25.90 11.18
N THR A 3 2.45 -25.91 11.69
CA THR A 3 1.36 -26.69 11.08
C THR A 3 0.79 -25.95 9.86
N ARG A 4 0.41 -26.69 8.83
CA ARG A 4 -0.26 -26.11 7.66
C ARG A 4 -1.63 -25.57 8.06
N PHE A 5 -1.95 -24.36 7.59
CA PHE A 5 -3.26 -23.75 7.83
C PHE A 5 -4.37 -24.55 7.12
N ASN A 6 -5.33 -24.99 7.90
CA ASN A 6 -6.57 -25.58 7.42
C ASN A 6 -7.73 -24.93 8.18
N PRO A 7 -8.66 -24.25 7.48
CA PRO A 7 -9.80 -23.58 8.11
C PRO A 7 -10.64 -24.49 9.03
N GLU A 8 -10.68 -25.79 8.78
CA GLU A 8 -11.45 -26.75 9.58
C GLU A 8 -10.84 -27.00 10.97
N ASN A 9 -9.54 -26.74 11.13
CA ASN A 9 -8.79 -27.04 12.36
C ASN A 9 -8.51 -25.79 13.21
N VAL A 10 -8.99 -24.61 12.78
CA VAL A 10 -8.76 -23.34 13.45
C VAL A 10 -10.09 -22.78 13.95
N LYS A 11 -10.14 -22.30 15.19
CA LYS A 11 -11.31 -21.59 15.70
C LYS A 11 -11.41 -20.25 14.97
N LEU A 12 -12.38 -20.13 14.07
CA LEU A 12 -12.68 -18.89 13.36
C LEU A 12 -13.83 -18.19 14.07
N ASN A 13 -13.57 -16.97 14.51
CA ASN A 13 -14.56 -16.12 15.17
C ASN A 13 -15.49 -15.45 14.16
N LYS A 14 -16.43 -14.66 14.65
CA LYS A 14 -17.41 -13.97 13.81
C LYS A 14 -16.75 -12.91 12.92
N TYR A 15 -15.90 -12.09 13.51
CA TYR A 15 -15.15 -11.04 12.80
C TYR A 15 -13.72 -11.50 12.58
N LEU A 16 -13.29 -11.51 11.32
CA LEU A 16 -11.96 -11.95 10.90
C LEU A 16 -11.27 -10.80 10.16
N PHE A 17 -10.22 -10.25 10.73
CA PHE A 17 -9.45 -9.16 10.12
C PHE A 17 -8.14 -9.69 9.57
N PHE A 18 -7.93 -9.53 8.26
CA PHE A 18 -6.68 -9.87 7.61
C PHE A 18 -5.79 -8.65 7.50
N THR A 19 -4.61 -8.68 8.12
CA THR A 19 -3.63 -7.61 8.07
C THR A 19 -2.23 -8.12 7.71
N GLY A 20 -1.36 -7.23 7.28
CA GLY A 20 0.01 -7.52 6.86
C GLY A 20 0.48 -6.58 5.77
N LYS A 21 1.78 -6.58 5.49
CA LYS A 21 2.41 -5.74 4.45
C LYS A 21 1.78 -5.96 3.07
N GLY A 22 1.94 -5.00 2.17
CA GLY A 22 1.51 -5.15 0.78
C GLY A 22 2.14 -6.36 0.08
N GLY A 23 1.36 -7.11 -0.71
CA GLY A 23 1.86 -8.24 -1.50
C GLY A 23 2.07 -9.56 -0.75
N VAL A 24 1.72 -9.65 0.53
CA VAL A 24 1.86 -10.92 1.31
C VAL A 24 0.75 -11.95 1.02
N GLY A 25 -0.31 -11.57 0.31
CA GLY A 25 -1.42 -12.46 -0.08
C GLY A 25 -2.64 -12.40 0.83
N LYS A 26 -2.86 -11.29 1.54
CA LYS A 26 -4.06 -11.07 2.38
C LYS A 26 -5.35 -11.34 1.63
N THR A 27 -5.58 -10.62 0.54
CA THR A 27 -6.78 -10.72 -0.31
C THR A 27 -7.02 -12.16 -0.80
N SER A 28 -5.95 -12.86 -1.21
CA SER A 28 -6.05 -14.24 -1.67
C SER A 28 -6.50 -15.19 -0.56
N ILE A 29 -5.93 -15.04 0.65
CA ILE A 29 -6.28 -15.90 1.79
C ILE A 29 -7.68 -15.56 2.29
N ALA A 30 -8.01 -14.27 2.45
CA ALA A 30 -9.33 -13.81 2.89
C ALA A 30 -10.44 -14.27 1.93
N SER A 31 -10.23 -14.08 0.61
CA SER A 31 -11.18 -14.53 -0.41
C SER A 31 -11.32 -16.05 -0.45
N SER A 32 -10.22 -16.79 -0.34
CA SER A 32 -10.25 -18.25 -0.30
C SER A 32 -10.98 -18.77 0.94
N LEU A 33 -10.77 -18.13 2.09
CA LEU A 33 -11.46 -18.47 3.33
C LEU A 33 -12.96 -18.16 3.22
N ALA A 34 -13.31 -17.00 2.68
CA ALA A 34 -14.71 -16.62 2.47
C ALA A 34 -15.45 -17.62 1.56
N ILE A 35 -14.83 -18.02 0.45
CA ILE A 35 -15.38 -19.02 -0.47
C ILE A 35 -15.49 -20.38 0.22
N ASN A 36 -14.46 -20.82 0.93
CA ASN A 36 -14.45 -22.11 1.63
C ASN A 36 -15.59 -22.20 2.65
N LEU A 37 -15.76 -21.18 3.48
CA LEU A 37 -16.83 -21.11 4.47
C LEU A 37 -18.23 -21.05 3.82
N ALA A 38 -18.38 -20.29 2.73
CA ALA A 38 -19.63 -20.19 1.98
C ALA A 38 -20.01 -21.52 1.31
N ASP A 39 -19.04 -22.23 0.73
CA ASP A 39 -19.25 -23.57 0.15
C ASP A 39 -19.61 -24.62 1.22
N GLN A 40 -19.19 -24.43 2.48
CA GLN A 40 -19.64 -25.23 3.63
C GLN A 40 -21.05 -24.84 4.14
N GLY A 41 -21.71 -23.88 3.50
CA GLY A 41 -23.08 -23.46 3.83
C GLY A 41 -23.16 -22.34 4.87
N LYS A 42 -22.04 -21.77 5.30
CA LYS A 42 -22.00 -20.59 6.17
C LYS A 42 -22.39 -19.34 5.40
N LYS A 43 -23.10 -18.44 6.04
CA LYS A 43 -23.38 -17.10 5.49
C LYS A 43 -22.19 -16.19 5.76
N VAL A 44 -21.57 -15.68 4.72
CA VAL A 44 -20.32 -14.90 4.81
C VAL A 44 -20.45 -13.57 4.09
N ILE A 45 -19.92 -12.51 4.71
CA ILE A 45 -19.62 -11.26 4.04
C ILE A 45 -18.10 -11.10 3.98
N LEU A 46 -17.57 -10.78 2.80
CA LEU A 46 -16.18 -10.33 2.62
C LEU A 46 -16.19 -8.84 2.29
N VAL A 47 -15.58 -8.04 3.14
CA VAL A 47 -15.46 -6.58 3.01
C VAL A 47 -14.01 -6.25 2.69
N SER A 48 -13.75 -5.55 1.60
CA SER A 48 -12.45 -4.96 1.37
C SER A 48 -12.42 -3.52 1.86
N THR A 49 -11.39 -3.18 2.61
CA THR A 49 -11.09 -1.79 3.01
C THR A 49 -9.84 -1.27 2.31
N ASP A 50 -9.30 -2.03 1.35
CA ASP A 50 -8.18 -1.62 0.51
C ASP A 50 -8.73 -0.95 -0.75
N PRO A 51 -8.54 0.36 -0.97
CA PRO A 51 -9.01 1.05 -2.17
C PRO A 51 -8.37 0.51 -3.46
N ALA A 52 -7.20 -0.13 -3.34
CA ALA A 52 -6.53 -0.83 -4.43
C ALA A 52 -6.91 -2.33 -4.50
N SER A 53 -8.02 -2.72 -3.88
CA SER A 53 -8.52 -4.09 -3.90
C SER A 53 -8.85 -4.55 -5.31
N ASN A 54 -8.44 -5.77 -5.64
CA ASN A 54 -8.81 -6.43 -6.89
C ASN A 54 -9.95 -7.45 -6.72
N LEU A 55 -10.77 -7.30 -5.67
CA LEU A 55 -11.96 -8.15 -5.48
C LEU A 55 -12.92 -8.06 -6.67
N GLN A 56 -13.10 -6.87 -7.24
CA GLN A 56 -13.94 -6.67 -8.43
C GLN A 56 -13.46 -7.52 -9.60
N ASP A 57 -12.14 -7.55 -9.84
CA ASP A 57 -11.53 -8.34 -10.91
C ASP A 57 -11.65 -9.85 -10.65
N ILE A 58 -11.41 -10.28 -9.40
CA ILE A 58 -11.46 -11.70 -9.00
C ILE A 58 -12.90 -12.26 -9.12
N PHE A 59 -13.88 -11.50 -8.66
CA PHE A 59 -15.27 -11.94 -8.63
C PHE A 59 -16.08 -11.52 -9.86
N ASP A 60 -15.47 -10.74 -10.78
CA ASP A 60 -16.10 -10.22 -12.00
C ASP A 60 -17.43 -9.51 -11.66
N THR A 61 -17.37 -8.57 -10.72
CA THR A 61 -18.55 -7.90 -10.15
C THR A 61 -18.18 -6.49 -9.75
N ASP A 62 -18.97 -5.51 -10.19
CA ASP A 62 -18.82 -4.13 -9.72
C ASP A 62 -19.21 -4.04 -8.25
N LEU A 63 -18.31 -3.57 -7.42
CA LEU A 63 -18.49 -3.41 -5.98
C LEU A 63 -18.55 -1.93 -5.61
N ASP A 64 -19.33 -1.65 -4.59
CA ASP A 64 -19.44 -0.35 -3.94
C ASP A 64 -19.59 -0.56 -2.42
N ASN A 65 -19.90 0.50 -1.67
CA ASN A 65 -20.14 0.43 -0.22
C ASN A 65 -21.37 -0.43 0.16
N LYS A 66 -22.10 -0.98 -0.81
CA LYS A 66 -23.27 -1.81 -0.55
C LYS A 66 -22.92 -3.29 -0.61
N ILE A 67 -23.53 -4.06 0.28
CA ILE A 67 -23.42 -5.51 0.30
C ILE A 67 -24.11 -6.08 -0.95
N ARG A 68 -23.34 -6.81 -1.78
CA ARG A 68 -23.80 -7.40 -3.03
C ARG A 68 -23.72 -8.92 -3.02
N ASP A 69 -24.72 -9.55 -3.60
CA ASP A 69 -24.73 -10.99 -3.84
C ASP A 69 -23.77 -11.36 -4.97
N ILE A 70 -23.15 -12.54 -4.88
CA ILE A 70 -22.26 -13.09 -5.90
C ILE A 70 -22.86 -14.33 -6.52
N ASP A 71 -23.23 -14.24 -7.79
CA ASP A 71 -23.90 -15.35 -8.51
C ASP A 71 -23.07 -16.65 -8.53
N LYS A 72 -21.73 -16.50 -8.57
CA LYS A 72 -20.78 -17.63 -8.70
C LYS A 72 -20.50 -18.36 -7.37
N VAL A 73 -20.83 -17.77 -6.22
CA VAL A 73 -20.59 -18.34 -4.88
C VAL A 73 -21.80 -18.12 -3.99
N LYS A 74 -22.57 -19.18 -3.80
CA LYS A 74 -23.75 -19.15 -2.93
C LYS A 74 -23.34 -18.84 -1.48
N ASN A 75 -24.17 -18.11 -0.75
CA ASN A 75 -23.95 -17.68 0.65
C ASN A 75 -22.78 -16.71 0.89
N LEU A 76 -22.11 -16.22 -0.16
CA LEU A 76 -21.12 -15.17 -0.07
C LEU A 76 -21.70 -13.86 -0.58
N LYS A 77 -21.50 -12.81 0.20
CA LYS A 77 -21.73 -11.43 -0.24
C LYS A 77 -20.43 -10.64 -0.14
N LEU A 78 -20.28 -9.65 -1.01
CA LEU A 78 -19.12 -8.76 -1.05
C LEU A 78 -19.53 -7.31 -0.80
N ALA A 79 -18.63 -6.55 -0.20
CA ALA A 79 -18.67 -5.10 -0.15
C ALA A 79 -17.26 -4.56 -0.38
N ASN A 80 -17.15 -3.43 -1.06
CA ASN A 80 -15.90 -2.70 -1.18
C ASN A 80 -16.07 -1.35 -0.48
N PHE A 81 -15.18 -1.06 0.43
CA PHE A 81 -15.23 0.16 1.19
C PHE A 81 -14.49 1.27 0.42
N GLU A 82 -15.23 2.28 -0.04
CA GLU A 82 -14.71 3.43 -0.75
C GLU A 82 -14.84 4.69 0.13
N PRO A 83 -13.73 5.20 0.70
CA PRO A 83 -13.77 6.36 1.60
C PRO A 83 -14.38 7.61 0.97
N GLU A 84 -14.13 7.86 -0.32
CA GLU A 84 -14.69 9.01 -1.04
C GLU A 84 -16.22 8.95 -1.14
N LYS A 85 -16.75 7.77 -1.42
CA LYS A 85 -18.20 7.56 -1.49
C LYS A 85 -18.83 7.60 -0.11
N ALA A 86 -18.17 7.07 0.90
CA ALA A 86 -18.60 7.21 2.30
C ALA A 86 -18.69 8.69 2.69
N LEU A 87 -17.72 9.51 2.24
CA LEU A 87 -17.73 10.96 2.44
C LEU A 87 -18.92 11.63 1.73
N GLU A 88 -19.19 11.26 0.47
CA GLU A 88 -20.34 11.81 -0.28
C GLU A 88 -21.67 11.45 0.40
N ASP A 89 -21.85 10.19 0.78
CA ASP A 89 -23.05 9.71 1.49
C ASP A 89 -23.19 10.40 2.86
N TYR A 90 -22.09 10.59 3.58
CA TYR A 90 -22.08 11.32 4.85
C TYR A 90 -22.44 12.80 4.65
N LYS A 91 -21.86 13.50 3.66
CA LYS A 91 -22.21 14.88 3.32
C LYS A 91 -23.69 15.00 3.00
N GLU A 92 -24.23 14.12 2.15
CA GLU A 92 -25.64 14.14 1.81
C GLU A 92 -26.55 13.84 3.02
N SER A 93 -26.13 12.98 3.93
CA SER A 93 -26.88 12.70 5.16
C SER A 93 -26.98 13.92 6.09
N VAL A 94 -25.95 14.77 6.14
CA VAL A 94 -25.89 15.98 6.97
C VAL A 94 -26.53 17.17 6.27
N VAL A 95 -26.20 17.41 5.01
CA VAL A 95 -26.61 18.60 4.24
C VAL A 95 -27.96 18.41 3.57
N GLY A 96 -28.26 17.19 3.08
CA GLY A 96 -29.50 16.90 2.35
C GLY A 96 -30.77 17.32 3.07
N PRO A 97 -30.97 17.01 4.38
CA PRO A 97 -32.13 17.43 5.14
C PRO A 97 -32.27 18.95 5.31
N GLN A 98 -31.19 19.71 5.09
CA GLN A 98 -31.15 21.17 5.22
C GLN A 98 -31.37 21.89 3.89
N ARG A 99 -31.20 21.21 2.76
CA ARG A 99 -31.48 21.78 1.43
C ARG A 99 -32.94 22.22 1.33
N GLY A 100 -33.14 23.44 0.86
CA GLY A 100 -34.47 24.05 0.79
C GLY A 100 -35.03 24.58 2.12
N LYS A 101 -34.34 24.39 3.24
CA LYS A 101 -34.68 24.98 4.55
C LYS A 101 -33.75 26.14 4.91
N LEU A 102 -32.49 26.07 4.49
CA LEU A 102 -31.46 27.08 4.71
C LEU A 102 -31.11 27.78 3.38
N PRO A 103 -30.60 29.04 3.43
CA PRO A 103 -30.10 29.72 2.25
C PRO A 103 -28.97 28.95 1.58
N ASP A 104 -28.85 29.03 0.24
CA ASP A 104 -27.84 28.31 -0.54
C ASP A 104 -26.41 28.64 -0.13
N GLU A 105 -26.14 29.88 0.32
CA GLU A 105 -24.84 30.28 0.86
C GLU A 105 -24.45 29.51 2.12
N VAL A 106 -25.42 29.23 3.00
CA VAL A 106 -25.20 28.45 4.22
C VAL A 106 -24.96 26.97 3.88
N ILE A 107 -25.74 26.44 2.93
CA ILE A 107 -25.56 25.07 2.43
C ILE A 107 -24.15 24.90 1.85
N LYS A 108 -23.69 25.85 1.02
CA LYS A 108 -22.34 25.82 0.44
C LYS A 108 -21.25 25.90 1.48
N ALA A 109 -21.42 26.73 2.51
CA ALA A 109 -20.47 26.80 3.63
C ALA A 109 -20.42 25.48 4.43
N MET A 110 -21.55 24.79 4.64
CA MET A 110 -21.60 23.47 5.24
C MET A 110 -20.88 22.42 4.38
N GLU A 111 -21.09 22.42 3.08
CA GLU A 111 -20.41 21.52 2.14
C GLU A 111 -18.89 21.76 2.13
N GLU A 112 -18.45 23.02 2.20
CA GLU A 112 -17.03 23.38 2.30
C GLU A 112 -16.41 22.91 3.63
N GLN A 113 -17.10 23.09 4.76
CA GLN A 113 -16.65 22.57 6.07
C GLN A 113 -16.52 21.05 6.08
N LEU A 114 -17.45 20.34 5.45
CA LEU A 114 -17.43 18.88 5.34
C LEU A 114 -16.47 18.35 4.24
N SER A 115 -15.65 19.20 3.64
CA SER A 115 -14.70 18.79 2.59
C SER A 115 -13.29 18.54 3.10
N GLY A 116 -13.05 18.67 4.41
CA GLY A 116 -11.77 18.40 5.04
C GLY A 116 -11.44 16.91 5.17
N SER A 117 -10.16 16.58 5.25
CA SER A 117 -9.65 15.21 5.46
C SER A 117 -10.25 14.53 6.70
N CYS A 118 -10.45 15.27 7.80
CA CYS A 118 -11.11 14.77 9.01
C CYS A 118 -12.52 14.22 8.73
N THR A 119 -13.29 14.86 7.84
CA THR A 119 -14.64 14.38 7.49
C THR A 119 -14.60 13.07 6.71
N THR A 120 -13.59 12.89 5.87
CA THR A 120 -13.37 11.63 5.16
C THR A 120 -13.07 10.50 6.13
N GLU A 121 -12.24 10.74 7.13
CA GLU A 121 -11.93 9.76 8.18
C GLU A 121 -13.16 9.42 9.03
N VAL A 122 -13.98 10.42 9.38
CA VAL A 122 -15.24 10.20 10.14
C VAL A 122 -16.25 9.40 9.32
N ALA A 123 -16.41 9.72 8.05
CA ALA A 123 -17.31 9.00 7.16
C ALA A 123 -16.87 7.55 6.97
N ALA A 124 -15.57 7.36 6.73
CA ALA A 124 -14.94 6.05 6.65
C ALA A 124 -15.16 5.22 7.92
N PHE A 125 -14.94 5.84 9.05
CA PHE A 125 -15.10 5.23 10.34
C PHE A 125 -16.57 4.82 10.64
N LYS A 126 -17.53 5.69 10.32
CA LYS A 126 -18.95 5.40 10.48
C LYS A 126 -19.37 4.18 9.68
N GLU A 127 -18.95 4.09 8.42
CA GLU A 127 -19.25 2.95 7.55
C GLU A 127 -18.61 1.66 8.10
N PHE A 128 -17.33 1.71 8.50
CA PHE A 128 -16.63 0.58 9.08
C PHE A 128 -17.29 0.06 10.37
N THR A 129 -17.66 0.97 11.28
CA THR A 129 -18.31 0.61 12.54
C THR A 129 -19.70 0.01 12.32
N SER A 130 -20.39 0.36 11.23
CA SER A 130 -21.68 -0.24 10.89
C SER A 130 -21.60 -1.75 10.69
N PHE A 131 -20.53 -2.26 10.06
CA PHE A 131 -20.33 -3.70 9.89
C PHE A 131 -20.04 -4.45 11.19
N ILE A 132 -19.48 -3.78 12.20
CA ILE A 132 -19.04 -4.40 13.46
C ILE A 132 -20.10 -4.28 14.55
N ALA A 133 -20.82 -3.14 14.59
CA ALA A 133 -21.77 -2.84 15.65
C ALA A 133 -23.23 -3.19 15.29
N ASP A 134 -23.54 -3.45 14.03
CA ASP A 134 -24.88 -3.78 13.55
C ASP A 134 -25.30 -5.19 14.01
N GLU A 135 -26.34 -5.25 14.86
CA GLU A 135 -26.87 -6.50 15.40
C GLU A 135 -27.61 -7.34 14.34
N GLU A 136 -28.23 -6.70 13.35
CA GLU A 136 -28.95 -7.41 12.31
C GLU A 136 -27.96 -8.15 11.41
N LEU A 137 -26.89 -7.48 10.96
CA LEU A 137 -25.78 -8.11 10.25
C LEU A 137 -25.11 -9.19 11.09
N ALA A 138 -24.81 -8.89 12.36
CA ALA A 138 -24.22 -9.87 13.27
C ALA A 138 -25.09 -11.11 13.46
N ASN A 139 -26.40 -11.02 13.43
CA ASN A 139 -27.30 -12.18 13.56
C ASN A 139 -27.56 -12.89 12.23
N GLU A 140 -27.48 -12.19 11.10
CA GLU A 140 -27.73 -12.76 9.78
C GLU A 140 -26.58 -13.62 9.27
N TYR A 141 -25.31 -13.19 9.51
CA TYR A 141 -24.11 -13.83 8.95
C TYR A 141 -23.35 -14.62 10.01
N ASP A 142 -22.77 -15.75 9.61
CA ASP A 142 -21.88 -16.56 10.46
C ASP A 142 -20.52 -15.90 10.62
N HIS A 143 -19.98 -15.33 9.52
CA HIS A 143 -18.68 -14.66 9.50
C HIS A 143 -18.71 -13.36 8.69
N ILE A 144 -18.00 -12.36 9.18
CA ILE A 144 -17.71 -11.10 8.50
C ILE A 144 -16.19 -10.98 8.40
N ILE A 145 -15.68 -11.04 7.19
CA ILE A 145 -14.24 -11.08 6.88
C ILE A 145 -13.82 -9.73 6.32
N PHE A 146 -12.80 -9.12 6.90
CA PHE A 146 -12.23 -7.87 6.45
C PHE A 146 -10.87 -8.11 5.79
N ASP A 147 -10.79 -7.86 4.48
CA ASP A 147 -9.52 -7.76 3.75
C ASP A 147 -9.06 -6.32 3.84
N THR A 148 -8.03 -6.08 4.63
CA THR A 148 -7.65 -4.71 4.96
C THR A 148 -6.50 -4.19 4.11
N ALA A 149 -6.43 -2.87 3.96
CA ALA A 149 -5.30 -2.15 3.42
C ALA A 149 -3.99 -2.49 4.18
N PRO A 150 -2.79 -2.21 3.63
CA PRO A 150 -1.54 -2.45 4.34
C PRO A 150 -1.48 -1.77 5.71
N THR A 151 -0.83 -2.42 6.65
CA THR A 151 -0.79 -2.26 8.11
C THR A 151 -1.14 -0.90 8.74
N GLY A 152 -0.62 0.22 8.22
CA GLY A 152 -0.84 1.55 8.80
C GLY A 152 -2.30 2.03 8.76
N HIS A 153 -3.01 1.84 7.66
CA HIS A 153 -4.43 2.19 7.55
C HIS A 153 -5.32 1.30 8.40
N THR A 154 -5.00 0.00 8.48
CA THR A 154 -5.76 -0.94 9.31
C THR A 154 -5.65 -0.58 10.77
N LEU A 155 -4.43 -0.28 11.25
CA LEU A 155 -4.18 0.14 12.62
C LEU A 155 -4.98 1.40 12.95
N ARG A 156 -4.91 2.43 12.12
CA ARG A 156 -5.73 3.65 12.27
C ARG A 156 -7.22 3.34 12.35
N MET A 157 -7.76 2.51 11.46
CA MET A 157 -9.19 2.15 11.49
C MET A 157 -9.58 1.42 12.77
N LEU A 158 -8.69 0.60 13.33
CA LEU A 158 -8.94 -0.11 14.60
C LEU A 158 -8.73 0.78 15.84
N GLU A 159 -7.88 1.79 15.76
CA GLU A 159 -7.64 2.80 16.81
C GLU A 159 -8.75 3.87 16.88
N LEU A 160 -9.33 4.24 15.73
CA LEU A 160 -10.31 5.31 15.60
C LEU A 160 -11.50 5.19 16.60
N PRO A 161 -12.10 4.00 16.83
CA PRO A 161 -13.19 3.85 17.81
C PRO A 161 -12.79 4.33 19.20
N SER A 162 -11.61 3.93 19.67
CA SER A 162 -11.09 4.32 20.99
C SER A 162 -10.72 5.80 21.04
N ALA A 163 -10.08 6.32 19.99
CA ALA A 163 -9.70 7.72 19.88
C ALA A 163 -10.93 8.64 19.89
N TRP A 164 -11.98 8.29 19.12
CA TRP A 164 -13.22 9.04 19.06
C TRP A 164 -14.02 8.96 20.36
N THR A 165 -14.08 7.80 21.02
CA THR A 165 -14.72 7.66 22.33
C THR A 165 -14.02 8.55 23.35
N ASN A 166 -12.70 8.53 23.40
CA ASN A 166 -11.91 9.38 24.30
C ASN A 166 -12.07 10.88 23.97
N PHE A 167 -12.12 11.24 22.68
CA PHE A 167 -12.35 12.62 22.25
C PHE A 167 -13.72 13.13 22.68
N LEU A 168 -14.79 12.34 22.46
CA LEU A 168 -16.15 12.69 22.86
C LEU A 168 -16.29 12.79 24.38
N ASP A 169 -15.58 11.95 25.15
CA ASP A 169 -15.58 11.98 26.62
C ASP A 169 -14.90 13.22 27.20
N ASN A 170 -13.87 13.73 26.52
CA ASN A 170 -13.04 14.84 27.01
C ASN A 170 -13.39 16.21 26.40
N ASN A 171 -14.19 16.26 25.33
CA ASN A 171 -14.50 17.50 24.63
C ASN A 171 -15.75 18.19 25.20
N LYS A 172 -15.54 19.36 25.81
CA LYS A 172 -16.61 20.16 26.41
C LYS A 172 -17.16 21.28 25.50
N TYR A 173 -16.49 21.58 24.39
CA TYR A 173 -16.77 22.77 23.58
C TYR A 173 -17.13 22.50 22.12
N GLY A 174 -17.20 21.22 21.70
CA GLY A 174 -17.39 20.84 20.29
C GLY A 174 -16.12 21.01 19.47
N ALA A 175 -15.91 20.15 18.46
CA ALA A 175 -14.77 20.29 17.55
C ALA A 175 -15.06 21.39 16.53
N SER A 176 -14.20 22.38 16.42
CA SER A 176 -14.35 23.49 15.47
C SER A 176 -14.32 23.03 14.00
N CYS A 177 -13.63 21.93 13.71
CA CYS A 177 -13.52 21.33 12.37
C CYS A 177 -14.73 20.49 11.95
N LEU A 178 -15.60 20.06 12.90
CA LEU A 178 -16.75 19.19 12.60
C LEU A 178 -18.10 19.92 12.68
N GLY A 179 -18.12 21.20 13.03
CA GLY A 179 -19.35 21.98 13.22
C GLY A 179 -20.17 21.53 14.45
N GLN A 180 -21.40 22.02 14.57
CA GLN A 180 -22.34 21.55 15.61
C GLN A 180 -22.95 20.21 15.17
N LEU A 181 -22.17 19.12 15.28
CA LEU A 181 -22.61 17.77 14.97
C LEU A 181 -23.49 17.23 16.12
N SER A 182 -24.77 17.55 16.09
CA SER A 182 -25.79 17.06 16.99
C SER A 182 -26.08 15.55 16.91
N GLY A 183 -25.38 14.81 16.01
CA GLY A 183 -25.53 13.37 15.82
C GLY A 183 -24.47 12.49 16.48
N LEU A 184 -23.32 13.05 16.89
CA LEU A 184 -22.23 12.25 17.45
C LEU A 184 -22.55 11.62 18.82
N ASP A 185 -23.37 12.29 19.63
CA ASP A 185 -23.81 11.74 20.91
C ASP A 185 -24.74 10.52 20.76
N GLU A 186 -25.53 10.47 19.67
CA GLU A 186 -26.41 9.32 19.37
C GLU A 186 -25.56 8.13 18.84
N GLU A 187 -24.45 8.39 18.16
CA GLU A 187 -23.55 7.37 17.60
C GLU A 187 -22.54 6.83 18.63
N ARG A 188 -22.37 7.50 19.79
CA ARG A 188 -21.44 7.08 20.84
C ARG A 188 -21.64 5.63 21.29
N GLY A 189 -22.89 5.19 21.37
CA GLY A 189 -23.23 3.80 21.71
C GLY A 189 -22.76 2.80 20.68
N ILE A 190 -22.80 3.18 19.40
CA ILE A 190 -22.34 2.35 18.26
C ILE A 190 -20.81 2.21 18.30
N TYR A 191 -20.11 3.32 18.51
CA TYR A 191 -18.64 3.33 18.59
C TYR A 191 -18.12 2.50 19.76
N LYS A 192 -18.72 2.67 20.94
CA LYS A 192 -18.37 1.85 22.11
C LYS A 192 -18.59 0.36 21.84
N LYS A 193 -19.71 0.00 21.23
CA LYS A 193 -20.01 -1.39 20.87
C LYS A 193 -19.01 -1.95 19.87
N ALA A 194 -18.57 -1.15 18.89
CA ALA A 194 -17.53 -1.57 17.94
C ALA A 194 -16.20 -1.84 18.66
N VAL A 195 -15.78 -0.97 19.59
CA VAL A 195 -14.59 -1.19 20.44
C VAL A 195 -14.72 -2.48 21.26
N ASP A 196 -15.85 -2.66 21.94
CA ASP A 196 -16.09 -3.83 22.77
C ASP A 196 -16.05 -5.12 21.92
N ASN A 197 -16.64 -5.11 20.71
CA ASN A 197 -16.62 -6.27 19.80
C ASN A 197 -15.22 -6.55 19.24
N LEU A 198 -14.43 -5.53 18.93
CA LEU A 198 -13.05 -5.68 18.45
C LEU A 198 -12.13 -6.26 19.52
N ALA A 199 -12.29 -5.85 20.77
CA ALA A 199 -11.51 -6.32 21.90
C ALA A 199 -11.97 -7.70 22.41
N ASP A 200 -13.16 -8.16 22.04
CA ASP A 200 -13.67 -9.47 22.48
C ASP A 200 -13.01 -10.61 21.71
N SER A 201 -12.13 -11.36 22.38
CA SER A 201 -11.40 -12.49 21.83
C SER A 201 -12.29 -13.68 21.40
N GLU A 202 -13.55 -13.72 21.83
CA GLU A 202 -14.51 -14.75 21.40
C GLU A 202 -15.28 -14.32 20.14
N LEU A 203 -15.29 -13.03 19.83
CA LEU A 203 -15.98 -12.49 18.64
C LEU A 203 -15.04 -12.12 17.51
N THR A 204 -13.83 -11.67 17.83
CA THR A 204 -12.88 -11.14 16.85
C THR A 204 -11.58 -11.98 16.83
N SER A 205 -11.10 -12.28 15.65
CA SER A 205 -9.76 -12.81 15.41
C SER A 205 -9.05 -11.93 14.40
N LEU A 206 -7.79 -11.61 14.70
CA LEU A 206 -6.92 -10.90 13.78
C LEU A 206 -5.93 -11.87 13.15
N ILE A 207 -5.89 -11.91 11.83
CA ILE A 207 -5.06 -12.81 11.06
C ILE A 207 -3.92 -12.00 10.43
N LEU A 208 -2.74 -12.15 11.02
CA LEU A 208 -1.50 -11.56 10.53
C LEU A 208 -0.96 -12.41 9.38
N VAL A 209 -0.80 -11.84 8.21
CA VAL A 209 -0.24 -12.54 7.06
C VAL A 209 1.15 -11.99 6.77
N SER A 210 2.13 -12.89 6.64
CA SER A 210 3.48 -12.55 6.22
C SER A 210 3.98 -13.45 5.10
N ARG A 211 5.07 -13.05 4.43
CA ARG A 211 5.87 -13.94 3.60
C ARG A 211 7.01 -14.52 4.44
N PRO A 212 7.58 -15.67 4.07
CA PRO A 212 8.72 -16.28 4.77
C PRO A 212 10.04 -15.57 4.43
N ILE A 213 10.09 -14.27 4.63
CA ILE A 213 11.26 -13.41 4.43
C ILE A 213 11.43 -12.45 5.62
N GLU A 214 12.66 -12.17 6.00
CA GLU A 214 13.03 -11.43 7.22
C GLU A 214 12.25 -10.10 7.38
N THR A 215 12.19 -9.29 6.32
CA THR A 215 11.53 -7.98 6.36
C THR A 215 10.02 -8.08 6.59
N ALA A 216 9.35 -9.05 5.97
CA ALA A 216 7.90 -9.24 6.15
C ALA A 216 7.58 -9.79 7.54
N LEU A 217 8.45 -10.64 8.10
CA LEU A 217 8.30 -11.17 9.46
C LEU A 217 8.53 -10.10 10.53
N LYS A 218 9.52 -9.22 10.35
CA LYS A 218 9.75 -8.07 11.25
C LYS A 218 8.58 -7.08 11.24
N GLU A 219 8.03 -6.81 10.06
CA GLU A 219 6.86 -5.94 9.92
C GLU A 219 5.62 -6.55 10.58
N ALA A 220 5.39 -7.85 10.39
CA ALA A 220 4.30 -8.56 11.06
C ALA A 220 4.45 -8.52 12.60
N ALA A 221 5.68 -8.65 13.12
CA ALA A 221 5.94 -8.53 14.55
C ALA A 221 5.65 -7.13 15.09
N ARG A 222 6.04 -6.09 14.36
CA ARG A 222 5.72 -4.71 14.71
C ARG A 222 4.21 -4.49 14.77
N THR A 223 3.50 -4.90 13.73
CA THR A 223 2.03 -4.79 13.66
C THR A 223 1.36 -5.56 14.79
N SER A 224 1.86 -6.76 15.12
CA SER A 224 1.34 -7.55 16.24
C SER A 224 1.43 -6.80 17.57
N ASN A 225 2.57 -6.16 17.83
CA ASN A 225 2.78 -5.38 19.06
C ASN A 225 1.86 -4.14 19.10
N GLU A 226 1.77 -3.39 18.00
CA GLU A 226 0.89 -2.22 17.88
C GLU A 226 -0.59 -2.59 18.14
N LEU A 227 -1.05 -3.72 17.60
CA LEU A 227 -2.40 -4.22 17.82
C LEU A 227 -2.65 -4.69 19.26
N HIS A 228 -1.62 -5.29 19.89
CA HIS A 228 -1.69 -5.65 21.30
C HIS A 228 -1.84 -4.40 22.20
N GLU A 229 -1.14 -3.31 21.89
CA GLU A 229 -1.23 -2.05 22.64
C GLU A 229 -2.64 -1.44 22.62
N ILE A 230 -3.42 -1.68 21.57
CA ILE A 230 -4.83 -1.24 21.45
C ILE A 230 -5.84 -2.29 21.94
N GLY A 231 -5.38 -3.41 22.54
CA GLY A 231 -6.21 -4.43 23.16
C GLY A 231 -6.75 -5.50 22.22
N VAL A 232 -6.15 -5.68 21.04
CA VAL A 232 -6.49 -6.77 20.10
C VAL A 232 -5.54 -7.94 20.31
N ASP A 233 -5.87 -8.82 21.25
CA ASP A 233 -4.99 -9.90 21.73
C ASP A 233 -5.18 -11.22 20.99
N ASN A 234 -6.36 -11.50 20.42
CA ASN A 234 -6.63 -12.75 19.71
C ASN A 234 -6.07 -12.69 18.30
N GLN A 235 -4.79 -13.04 18.16
CA GLN A 235 -4.02 -12.96 16.93
C GLN A 235 -3.59 -14.34 16.46
N ILE A 236 -3.71 -14.59 15.16
CA ILE A 236 -3.24 -15.79 14.45
C ILE A 236 -2.25 -15.34 13.39
N HIS A 237 -1.10 -16.00 13.29
CA HIS A 237 -0.10 -15.69 12.27
C HIS A 237 -0.11 -16.73 11.15
N ILE A 238 -0.14 -16.29 9.88
CA ILE A 238 -0.05 -17.15 8.70
C ILE A 238 1.16 -16.75 7.86
N ILE A 239 2.11 -17.67 7.75
CA ILE A 239 3.28 -17.55 6.87
C ILE A 239 2.87 -18.08 5.48
N ASN A 240 2.68 -17.19 4.51
CA ASN A 240 2.19 -17.52 3.18
C ASN A 240 3.32 -17.69 2.16
N GLY A 241 3.30 -18.77 1.40
CA GLY A 241 4.20 -19.02 0.28
C GLY A 241 5.48 -19.76 0.65
N MET A 242 5.41 -20.70 1.59
CA MET A 242 6.49 -21.64 1.89
C MET A 242 6.69 -22.62 0.74
N LEU A 243 7.92 -22.82 0.32
CA LEU A 243 8.26 -23.82 -0.71
C LEU A 243 8.51 -25.18 -0.06
N ASP A 244 7.58 -26.10 -0.25
CA ASP A 244 7.62 -27.45 0.35
C ASP A 244 8.39 -28.46 -0.51
N SER A 245 8.55 -28.21 -1.82
CA SER A 245 9.28 -29.05 -2.76
C SER A 245 10.54 -28.35 -3.22
N TYR A 246 11.69 -29.01 -3.07
CA TYR A 246 13.00 -28.46 -3.45
C TYR A 246 13.88 -29.59 -4.03
N ASP A 247 14.05 -29.58 -5.32
CA ASP A 247 14.66 -30.64 -6.13
C ASP A 247 15.67 -30.13 -7.18
N ASP A 248 15.89 -28.81 -7.22
CA ASP A 248 16.96 -28.16 -7.98
C ASP A 248 17.71 -27.12 -7.11
N ASP A 249 18.77 -26.53 -7.65
CA ASP A 249 19.63 -25.60 -6.89
C ASP A 249 18.85 -24.36 -6.45
N LEU A 250 17.99 -23.81 -7.33
CA LEU A 250 17.19 -22.62 -7.00
C LEU A 250 16.16 -22.92 -5.92
N SER A 251 15.35 -23.95 -6.10
CA SER A 251 14.32 -24.32 -5.12
C SER A 251 14.91 -24.68 -3.76
N THR A 252 16.10 -25.33 -3.75
CA THR A 252 16.85 -25.62 -2.53
C THR A 252 17.35 -24.34 -1.86
N ALA A 253 17.86 -23.37 -2.62
CA ALA A 253 18.30 -22.10 -2.08
C ALA A 253 17.12 -21.30 -1.50
N ILE A 254 15.96 -21.26 -2.19
CA ILE A 254 14.72 -20.65 -1.69
C ILE A 254 14.30 -21.28 -0.37
N HIS A 255 14.22 -22.62 -0.32
CA HIS A 255 13.82 -23.34 0.88
C HIS A 255 14.73 -23.02 2.07
N ASN A 256 16.05 -23.03 1.85
CA ASN A 256 17.02 -22.74 2.90
C ASN A 256 16.92 -21.29 3.40
N MET A 257 16.73 -20.32 2.50
CA MET A 257 16.51 -18.92 2.86
C MET A 257 15.24 -18.77 3.69
N GLN A 258 14.12 -19.31 3.22
CA GLN A 258 12.83 -19.24 3.94
C GLN A 258 12.92 -19.89 5.32
N LYS A 259 13.59 -21.04 5.41
CA LYS A 259 13.81 -21.75 6.69
C LYS A 259 14.63 -20.91 7.67
N ARG A 260 15.75 -20.32 7.21
CA ARG A 260 16.59 -19.43 8.02
C ARG A 260 15.78 -18.25 8.56
N ASP A 261 15.04 -17.57 7.70
CA ASP A 261 14.30 -16.37 8.05
C ASP A 261 13.14 -16.68 9.02
N VAL A 262 12.44 -17.80 8.82
CA VAL A 262 11.38 -18.26 9.74
C VAL A 262 11.96 -18.71 11.09
N GLU A 263 13.12 -19.35 11.13
CA GLU A 263 13.80 -19.70 12.39
C GLU A 263 14.26 -18.45 13.16
N ALA A 264 14.66 -17.40 12.43
CA ALA A 264 15.07 -16.10 12.99
C ALA A 264 13.89 -15.14 13.27
N MET A 265 12.65 -15.59 13.10
CA MET A 265 11.44 -14.80 13.34
C MET A 265 11.45 -14.16 14.74
N PRO A 266 11.00 -12.88 14.88
CA PRO A 266 10.94 -12.21 16.19
C PRO A 266 10.11 -12.99 17.23
N GLU A 267 10.53 -12.93 18.50
CA GLU A 267 9.90 -13.68 19.60
C GLU A 267 8.40 -13.38 19.72
N GLY A 268 7.96 -12.12 19.57
CA GLY A 268 6.54 -11.75 19.63
C GLY A 268 5.65 -12.51 18.65
N LEU A 269 6.19 -12.92 17.48
CA LEU A 269 5.43 -13.77 16.54
C LEU A 269 5.50 -15.25 16.91
N LYS A 270 6.58 -15.70 17.56
CA LYS A 270 6.72 -17.11 17.98
C LYS A 270 5.72 -17.49 19.05
N ASP A 271 5.27 -16.53 19.85
CA ASP A 271 4.27 -16.73 20.90
C ASP A 271 2.83 -16.83 20.34
N LEU A 272 2.62 -16.42 19.08
CA LEU A 272 1.33 -16.53 18.42
C LEU A 272 1.07 -17.95 17.90
N GLU A 273 -0.21 -18.28 17.78
CA GLU A 273 -0.65 -19.44 17.04
C GLU A 273 -0.29 -19.26 15.55
N THR A 274 0.79 -19.93 15.12
CA THR A 274 1.40 -19.73 13.81
C THR A 274 1.19 -20.93 12.90
N TYR A 275 0.71 -20.66 11.69
CA TYR A 275 0.51 -21.60 10.62
C TYR A 275 1.31 -21.23 9.39
N TYR A 276 1.47 -22.18 8.44
CA TYR A 276 2.00 -21.87 7.12
C TYR A 276 1.05 -22.26 5.99
N LEU A 277 1.21 -21.61 4.85
CA LEU A 277 0.58 -21.99 3.58
C LEU A 277 1.66 -22.21 2.53
N PRO A 278 1.57 -23.31 1.75
CA PRO A 278 2.55 -23.59 0.71
C PRO A 278 2.43 -22.60 -0.45
N LEU A 279 3.56 -22.37 -1.13
CA LEU A 279 3.58 -21.64 -2.39
C LEU A 279 2.73 -22.39 -3.42
N LYS A 280 1.74 -21.68 -3.99
CA LYS A 280 0.84 -22.30 -4.97
C LYS A 280 1.45 -22.24 -6.37
N PRO A 281 1.27 -23.30 -7.18
CA PRO A 281 1.75 -23.33 -8.57
C PRO A 281 0.90 -22.46 -9.52
N TYR A 282 -0.15 -21.80 -9.03
CA TYR A 282 -1.10 -21.02 -9.81
C TYR A 282 -1.38 -19.66 -9.18
N ASN A 283 -1.85 -18.72 -9.99
CA ASN A 283 -2.31 -17.41 -9.53
C ASN A 283 -3.69 -17.48 -8.90
N THR A 284 -3.93 -16.67 -7.87
CA THR A 284 -5.19 -16.62 -7.11
C THR A 284 -6.17 -15.59 -7.68
N SER A 285 -6.16 -15.36 -8.99
CA SER A 285 -6.97 -14.36 -9.69
C SER A 285 -8.34 -14.90 -10.18
N SER A 286 -8.70 -16.13 -9.84
CA SER A 286 -9.99 -16.71 -10.20
C SER A 286 -10.65 -17.42 -9.03
N ILE A 287 -12.00 -17.44 -9.00
CA ILE A 287 -12.79 -18.15 -7.98
C ILE A 287 -12.43 -19.62 -7.93
N GLU A 288 -12.15 -20.25 -9.07
CA GLU A 288 -11.78 -21.65 -9.13
C GLU A 288 -10.46 -21.93 -8.41
N ASN A 289 -9.44 -21.12 -8.64
CA ASN A 289 -8.16 -21.24 -7.97
C ASN A 289 -8.25 -20.92 -6.46
N LEU A 290 -9.10 -19.96 -6.09
CA LEU A 290 -9.37 -19.64 -4.69
C LEU A 290 -10.06 -20.78 -3.93
N ARG A 291 -10.98 -21.53 -4.57
CA ARG A 291 -11.58 -22.73 -3.99
C ARG A 291 -10.58 -23.82 -3.66
N LYS A 292 -9.58 -23.98 -4.52
CA LYS A 292 -8.50 -24.98 -4.36
C LYS A 292 -7.40 -24.55 -3.40
N PHE A 293 -7.45 -23.33 -2.90
CA PHE A 293 -6.32 -22.71 -2.19
C PHE A 293 -5.88 -23.49 -0.94
N PHE A 294 -6.83 -24.03 -0.17
CA PHE A 294 -6.55 -24.84 1.03
C PHE A 294 -6.44 -26.34 0.76
N SER A 295 -6.77 -26.80 -0.45
CA SER A 295 -6.68 -28.22 -0.80
C SER A 295 -5.23 -28.70 -0.95
N ASP A 296 -5.05 -30.01 -0.78
CA ASP A 296 -3.79 -30.70 -1.04
C ASP A 296 -3.75 -31.15 -2.51
N GLY A 297 -2.61 -30.91 -3.15
CA GLY A 297 -2.31 -31.45 -4.48
C GLY A 297 -2.06 -30.39 -5.55
N ILE A 298 -1.17 -30.73 -6.47
CA ILE A 298 -0.98 -30.06 -7.74
C ILE A 298 -1.95 -30.71 -8.71
N GLU A 299 -3.19 -30.21 -8.77
CA GLU A 299 -4.14 -30.66 -9.79
C GLU A 299 -3.88 -29.88 -11.08
N GLU A 300 -3.66 -30.64 -12.16
CA GLU A 300 -3.48 -30.26 -13.56
C GLU A 300 -2.34 -29.27 -13.89
N LYS A 301 -1.42 -29.75 -14.70
CA LYS A 301 -0.41 -28.91 -15.37
C LYS A 301 -1.12 -27.95 -16.32
N MET A 302 -1.31 -26.73 -15.91
CA MET A 302 -1.69 -25.65 -16.82
C MET A 302 -0.42 -25.21 -17.59
N GLU A 303 -0.12 -25.89 -18.70
CA GLU A 303 0.93 -25.43 -19.61
C GLU A 303 0.39 -24.25 -20.43
N SER A 304 1.06 -23.09 -20.30
CA SER A 304 0.75 -21.94 -21.15
C SER A 304 1.15 -22.24 -22.60
N SER A 305 0.25 -21.96 -23.52
CA SER A 305 0.55 -22.03 -24.97
C SER A 305 1.38 -20.81 -25.47
N VAL A 306 1.62 -19.83 -24.58
CA VAL A 306 2.37 -18.61 -24.91
C VAL A 306 3.87 -18.91 -24.93
N THR A 307 4.53 -18.54 -26.03
CA THR A 307 5.98 -18.58 -26.16
C THR A 307 6.53 -17.18 -26.04
N ILE A 308 7.55 -17.00 -25.21
CA ILE A 308 8.27 -15.74 -25.03
C ILE A 308 9.63 -15.86 -25.73
N ASP A 309 9.92 -14.91 -26.60
CA ASP A 309 11.24 -14.75 -27.20
C ASP A 309 12.10 -13.85 -26.28
N THR A 310 12.79 -14.47 -25.35
CA THR A 310 13.64 -13.76 -24.37
C THR A 310 14.75 -12.93 -25.00
N SER A 311 15.15 -13.23 -26.26
CA SER A 311 16.19 -12.46 -26.95
C SER A 311 15.76 -11.03 -27.29
N LYS A 312 14.47 -10.72 -27.18
CA LYS A 312 13.88 -9.40 -27.43
C LYS A 312 13.54 -8.62 -26.18
N ILE A 313 13.62 -9.25 -25.02
CA ILE A 313 13.35 -8.60 -23.73
C ILE A 313 14.69 -8.14 -23.16
N SER A 314 14.76 -6.88 -22.75
CA SER A 314 15.96 -6.29 -22.17
C SER A 314 16.25 -6.83 -20.78
N ARG A 315 17.49 -6.66 -20.34
CA ARG A 315 17.92 -6.85 -18.95
C ARG A 315 17.93 -5.52 -18.21
N LEU A 316 18.07 -5.55 -16.90
CA LEU A 316 18.20 -4.33 -16.09
C LEU A 316 19.46 -3.54 -16.47
N GLU A 317 20.54 -4.22 -16.87
CA GLU A 317 21.75 -3.59 -17.39
C GLU A 317 21.48 -2.72 -18.64
N ASP A 318 20.62 -3.17 -19.55
CA ASP A 318 20.23 -2.40 -20.74
C ASP A 318 19.47 -1.11 -20.35
N VAL A 319 18.64 -1.17 -19.30
CA VAL A 319 17.95 0.01 -18.75
C VAL A 319 18.96 0.99 -18.17
N VAL A 320 19.90 0.52 -17.36
CA VAL A 320 20.98 1.38 -16.79
C VAL A 320 21.81 2.00 -17.90
N ASP A 321 22.12 1.25 -18.94
CA ASP A 321 22.86 1.72 -20.12
C ASP A 321 22.10 2.82 -20.87
N ASP A 322 20.79 2.65 -21.04
CA ASP A 322 19.92 3.64 -21.68
C ASP A 322 19.84 4.93 -20.84
N LEU A 323 19.64 4.81 -19.53
CA LEU A 323 19.64 5.95 -18.61
C LEU A 323 20.96 6.73 -18.67
N TYR A 324 22.07 6.02 -18.63
CA TYR A 324 23.42 6.60 -18.71
C TYR A 324 23.67 7.29 -20.05
N LYS A 325 23.39 6.63 -21.18
CA LYS A 325 23.60 7.15 -22.54
C LYS A 325 22.75 8.38 -22.83
N ASN A 326 21.53 8.42 -22.31
CA ASN A 326 20.62 9.56 -22.48
C ASN A 326 20.81 10.63 -21.40
N ASN A 327 21.82 10.48 -20.53
CA ASN A 327 22.17 11.45 -19.47
C ASN A 327 20.97 11.85 -18.60
N LYS A 328 20.13 10.87 -18.23
CA LYS A 328 19.00 11.10 -17.33
C LYS A 328 19.48 11.59 -15.97
N LYS A 329 18.86 12.63 -15.45
CA LYS A 329 19.26 13.28 -14.21
C LYS A 329 18.35 12.91 -13.02
N VAL A 330 17.07 12.68 -13.29
CA VAL A 330 16.10 12.25 -12.30
C VAL A 330 15.53 10.90 -12.72
N ILE A 331 15.60 9.91 -11.85
CA ILE A 331 15.12 8.55 -12.09
C ILE A 331 14.17 8.20 -10.94
N LEU A 332 12.92 7.91 -11.25
CA LEU A 332 11.90 7.55 -10.28
C LEU A 332 11.54 6.08 -10.45
N THR A 333 11.55 5.28 -9.37
CA THR A 333 10.97 3.93 -9.40
C THR A 333 9.57 3.97 -8.81
N MET A 334 8.58 3.58 -9.60
CA MET A 334 7.17 3.60 -9.23
C MET A 334 6.53 2.21 -9.41
N GLY A 335 5.48 1.92 -8.66
CA GLY A 335 4.74 0.65 -8.73
C GLY A 335 4.08 0.29 -7.41
N LYS A 336 3.34 -0.81 -7.39
CA LYS A 336 2.65 -1.33 -6.20
C LYS A 336 3.61 -1.60 -5.03
N GLY A 337 3.07 -1.62 -3.81
CA GLY A 337 3.83 -2.10 -2.65
C GLY A 337 4.27 -3.56 -2.82
N GLY A 338 5.54 -3.85 -2.50
CA GLY A 338 6.09 -5.21 -2.52
C GLY A 338 6.60 -5.72 -3.88
N VAL A 339 6.61 -4.90 -4.93
CA VAL A 339 7.16 -5.30 -6.25
C VAL A 339 8.68 -5.18 -6.35
N GLY A 340 9.36 -4.67 -5.30
CA GLY A 340 10.82 -4.56 -5.26
C GLY A 340 11.37 -3.23 -5.75
N LYS A 341 10.61 -2.13 -5.70
CA LYS A 341 11.05 -0.79 -6.10
C LYS A 341 12.38 -0.39 -5.46
N THR A 342 12.46 -0.50 -4.14
CA THR A 342 13.63 -0.13 -3.35
C THR A 342 14.89 -0.89 -3.79
N THR A 343 14.77 -2.18 -4.04
CA THR A 343 15.88 -3.03 -4.50
C THR A 343 16.34 -2.65 -5.91
N ILE A 344 15.40 -2.40 -6.82
CA ILE A 344 15.71 -1.96 -8.20
C ILE A 344 16.33 -0.55 -8.19
N ALA A 345 15.79 0.39 -7.38
CA ALA A 345 16.37 1.73 -7.24
C ALA A 345 17.82 1.67 -6.73
N ALA A 346 18.08 0.85 -5.71
CA ALA A 346 19.41 0.66 -5.16
C ALA A 346 20.38 0.02 -6.19
N ALA A 347 19.94 -0.99 -6.94
CA ALA A 347 20.74 -1.62 -8.00
C ALA A 347 21.10 -0.63 -9.11
N ILE A 348 20.14 0.18 -9.57
CA ILE A 348 20.36 1.22 -10.59
C ILE A 348 21.33 2.30 -10.05
N ALA A 349 21.12 2.77 -8.82
CA ALA A 349 22.00 3.77 -8.21
C ALA A 349 23.45 3.26 -8.10
N LEU A 350 23.62 2.00 -7.67
CA LEU A 350 24.92 1.36 -7.59
C LEU A 350 25.58 1.24 -8.98
N ALA A 351 24.84 0.76 -9.97
CA ALA A 351 25.35 0.58 -11.33
C ALA A 351 25.76 1.91 -11.99
N LEU A 352 24.99 2.98 -11.77
CA LEU A 352 25.35 4.33 -12.27
C LEU A 352 26.57 4.88 -11.54
N ASN A 353 26.68 4.64 -10.23
CA ASN A 353 27.86 5.02 -9.46
C ASN A 353 29.13 4.31 -9.98
N GLU A 354 29.06 3.02 -10.29
CA GLU A 354 30.16 2.25 -10.87
C GLU A 354 30.56 2.72 -12.28
N LYS A 355 29.61 3.30 -13.02
CA LYS A 355 29.90 4.00 -14.29
C LYS A 355 30.57 5.39 -14.06
N GLY A 356 30.94 5.70 -12.81
CA GLY A 356 31.66 6.93 -12.43
C GLY A 356 30.75 8.15 -12.24
N GLN A 357 29.41 7.94 -12.14
CA GLN A 357 28.50 9.05 -11.86
C GLN A 357 28.45 9.37 -10.37
N LYS A 358 28.23 10.64 -10.04
CA LYS A 358 27.80 11.04 -8.71
C LYS A 358 26.30 10.80 -8.61
N VAL A 359 25.88 10.04 -7.62
CA VAL A 359 24.50 9.57 -7.48
C VAL A 359 23.98 9.91 -6.07
N HIS A 360 22.77 10.43 -6.01
CA HIS A 360 22.00 10.59 -4.79
C HIS A 360 20.80 9.64 -4.82
N LEU A 361 20.79 8.66 -3.93
CA LEU A 361 19.68 7.73 -3.76
C LEU A 361 18.78 8.21 -2.62
N ALA A 362 17.51 8.43 -2.89
CA ALA A 362 16.55 8.87 -1.89
C ALA A 362 15.36 7.92 -1.82
N THR A 363 14.70 7.84 -0.67
CA THR A 363 13.40 7.17 -0.53
C THR A 363 12.36 8.12 0.06
N THR A 364 11.14 7.99 -0.45
CA THR A 364 9.95 8.63 0.13
C THR A 364 9.14 7.66 0.99
N ASP A 365 9.62 6.42 1.17
CA ASP A 365 8.99 5.44 2.06
C ASP A 365 9.44 5.71 3.50
N PRO A 366 8.52 6.06 4.42
CA PRO A 366 8.87 6.36 5.82
C PRO A 366 9.48 5.16 6.56
N ALA A 367 9.35 3.95 6.04
CA ALA A 367 9.95 2.76 6.65
C ALA A 367 11.48 2.65 6.49
N ASP A 368 12.10 3.57 5.72
CA ASP A 368 13.56 3.66 5.49
C ASP A 368 14.25 2.29 5.31
N HIS A 369 13.76 1.52 4.34
CA HIS A 369 14.33 0.20 4.04
C HIS A 369 15.70 0.28 3.36
N LEU A 370 16.06 1.43 2.76
CA LEU A 370 17.33 1.63 2.05
C LEU A 370 18.54 1.32 2.91
N LYS A 371 18.54 1.73 4.18
CA LYS A 371 19.66 1.49 5.13
C LYS A 371 20.01 0.02 5.37
N TYR A 372 19.06 -0.89 5.06
CA TYR A 372 19.29 -2.33 5.18
C TYR A 372 19.76 -2.97 3.86
N ILE A 373 19.73 -2.20 2.77
CA ILE A 373 20.01 -2.70 1.41
C ILE A 373 21.35 -2.20 0.91
N ILE A 374 21.65 -0.92 1.12
CA ILE A 374 22.87 -0.31 0.59
C ILE A 374 23.39 0.78 1.55
N SER A 375 24.72 0.89 1.64
CA SER A 375 25.40 1.92 2.42
C SER A 375 25.99 3.02 1.53
N GLU A 376 26.20 4.21 2.10
CA GLU A 376 26.89 5.28 1.43
C GLU A 376 28.33 4.89 1.05
N ARG A 377 28.78 5.37 -0.09
CA ARG A 377 30.15 5.15 -0.59
C ARG A 377 30.63 6.35 -1.41
N GLU A 378 31.85 6.31 -1.92
CA GLU A 378 32.38 7.40 -2.75
C GLU A 378 31.43 7.69 -3.92
N ASN A 379 31.01 8.94 -4.06
CA ASN A 379 30.05 9.43 -5.05
C ASN A 379 28.65 8.79 -5.02
N LEU A 380 28.27 8.09 -3.94
CA LEU A 380 26.91 7.62 -3.68
C LEU A 380 26.47 8.07 -2.30
N THR A 381 25.53 9.01 -2.27
CA THR A 381 24.89 9.50 -1.04
C THR A 381 23.47 8.97 -0.92
N ILE A 382 23.00 8.81 0.33
CA ILE A 382 21.67 8.25 0.62
C ILE A 382 20.92 9.23 1.53
N SER A 383 19.63 9.43 1.24
CA SER A 383 18.73 10.18 2.12
C SER A 383 17.33 9.56 2.15
N TYR A 384 16.57 9.93 3.18
CA TYR A 384 15.15 9.63 3.27
C TYR A 384 14.40 10.90 3.69
N ILE A 385 13.13 10.97 3.35
CA ILE A 385 12.24 12.04 3.80
C ILE A 385 11.66 11.63 5.14
N ASP A 386 12.06 12.34 6.19
CA ASP A 386 11.49 12.21 7.52
C ASP A 386 10.35 13.22 7.66
N GLU A 387 9.12 12.76 7.56
CA GLU A 387 7.92 13.60 7.53
C GLU A 387 7.81 14.50 8.76
N ASP A 388 8.11 13.99 9.95
CA ASP A 388 8.02 14.74 11.20
C ASP A 388 9.07 15.85 11.27
N ARG A 389 10.28 15.52 10.87
CA ARG A 389 11.40 16.48 10.82
C ARG A 389 11.17 17.56 9.79
N GLU A 390 10.68 17.20 8.60
CA GLU A 390 10.37 18.17 7.54
C GLU A 390 9.22 19.08 7.95
N LEU A 391 8.20 18.54 8.62
CA LEU A 391 7.10 19.31 9.19
C LEU A 391 7.59 20.30 10.25
N GLU A 392 8.44 19.87 11.17
CA GLU A 392 8.99 20.73 12.22
C GLU A 392 9.86 21.85 11.62
N SER A 393 10.73 21.51 10.67
CA SER A 393 11.55 22.48 9.94
C SER A 393 10.70 23.51 9.19
N TYR A 394 9.64 23.07 8.54
CA TYR A 394 8.70 23.95 7.84
C TYR A 394 7.98 24.90 8.81
N ARG A 395 7.50 24.39 9.94
CA ARG A 395 6.85 25.19 11.00
C ARG A 395 7.78 26.25 11.55
N GLU A 396 9.03 25.87 11.86
CA GLU A 396 10.03 26.81 12.37
C GLU A 396 10.33 27.92 11.35
N GLU A 397 10.45 27.60 10.07
CA GLU A 397 10.69 28.57 9.00
C GLU A 397 9.53 29.58 8.89
N VAL A 398 8.28 29.07 8.82
CA VAL A 398 7.09 29.94 8.66
C VAL A 398 6.89 30.84 9.88
N LEU A 399 7.01 30.30 11.09
CA LEU A 399 6.88 31.07 12.32
C LEU A 399 8.05 32.07 12.51
N GLY A 400 9.26 31.66 12.11
CA GLY A 400 10.45 32.54 12.13
C GLY A 400 10.24 33.75 11.21
N LYS A 401 9.80 33.51 9.97
CA LYS A 401 9.51 34.57 9.01
C LYS A 401 8.37 35.49 9.48
N ALA A 402 7.30 34.96 10.02
CA ALA A 402 6.19 35.73 10.55
C ALA A 402 6.65 36.67 11.68
N LYS A 403 7.55 36.21 12.57
CA LYS A 403 8.17 37.02 13.63
C LYS A 403 9.09 38.11 13.08
N GLU A 404 9.89 37.80 12.07
CA GLU A 404 10.78 38.76 11.40
C GLU A 404 9.99 39.86 10.69
N ASP A 405 8.85 39.54 10.09
CA ASP A 405 7.94 40.47 9.42
C ASP A 405 7.08 41.27 10.40
N GLY A 406 7.20 41.00 11.71
CA GLY A 406 6.58 41.80 12.79
C GLY A 406 5.13 41.44 13.04
N ALA A 407 4.71 40.18 12.79
CA ALA A 407 3.39 39.70 13.11
C ALA A 407 3.06 39.83 14.60
N SER A 408 1.79 40.09 14.95
CA SER A 408 1.35 40.18 16.33
C SER A 408 1.31 38.79 16.99
N GLU A 409 1.28 38.74 18.35
CA GLU A 409 1.12 37.46 19.06
C GLU A 409 -0.16 36.71 18.64
N GLU A 410 -1.26 37.43 18.40
CA GLU A 410 -2.52 36.83 17.94
C GLU A 410 -2.39 36.25 16.51
N ASP A 411 -1.65 36.93 15.63
CA ASP A 411 -1.39 36.40 14.27
C ASP A 411 -0.48 35.17 14.31
N ILE A 412 0.51 35.13 15.21
CA ILE A 412 1.41 34.00 15.40
C ILE A 412 0.63 32.78 15.93
N ASP A 413 -0.25 32.97 16.92
CA ASP A 413 -1.10 31.90 17.46
C ASP A 413 -2.02 31.33 16.36
N TYR A 414 -2.58 32.19 15.50
CA TYR A 414 -3.40 31.75 14.37
C TYR A 414 -2.59 30.93 13.34
N ILE A 415 -1.40 31.41 12.98
CA ILE A 415 -0.48 30.69 12.06
C ILE A 415 -0.07 29.35 12.66
N GLU A 416 0.24 29.31 13.96
CA GLU A 416 0.62 28.06 14.64
C GLU A 416 -0.52 27.04 14.67
N GLU A 417 -1.78 27.49 14.80
CA GLU A 417 -2.95 26.61 14.72
C GLU A 417 -3.13 26.06 13.31
N ASP A 418 -3.01 26.90 12.28
CA ASP A 418 -3.11 26.50 10.87
C ASP A 418 -2.01 25.51 10.47
N LEU A 419 -0.79 25.71 10.98
CA LEU A 419 0.33 24.79 10.78
C LEU A 419 0.18 23.40 11.45
N ARG A 420 -0.83 23.21 12.28
CA ARG A 420 -1.18 21.88 12.84
C ARG A 420 -2.07 21.06 11.91
N SER A 421 -2.49 21.65 10.79
CA SER A 421 -3.34 20.93 9.83
C SER A 421 -2.58 19.79 9.13
N PRO A 422 -3.26 18.69 8.77
CA PRO A 422 -2.66 17.61 8.00
C PRO A 422 -2.08 18.07 6.65
N CYS A 423 -2.68 19.08 6.02
CA CYS A 423 -2.19 19.68 4.78
C CYS A 423 -0.78 20.26 4.92
N THR A 424 -0.42 20.77 6.08
CA THR A 424 0.92 21.30 6.37
C THR A 424 2.00 20.20 6.28
N GLN A 425 1.69 19.00 6.74
CA GLN A 425 2.60 17.85 6.62
C GLN A 425 2.84 17.49 5.15
N GLU A 426 1.78 17.47 4.35
CA GLU A 426 1.89 17.20 2.92
C GLU A 426 2.74 18.27 2.20
N ILE A 427 2.56 19.55 2.55
CA ILE A 427 3.37 20.65 2.00
C ILE A 427 4.85 20.48 2.36
N ALA A 428 5.16 20.12 3.61
CA ALA A 428 6.53 19.91 4.07
C ALA A 428 7.21 18.76 3.31
N VAL A 429 6.53 17.63 3.16
CA VAL A 429 7.00 16.46 2.39
C VAL A 429 7.20 16.82 0.92
N PHE A 430 6.28 17.58 0.33
CA PHE A 430 6.38 18.03 -1.06
C PHE A 430 7.61 18.94 -1.29
N ARG A 431 7.89 19.86 -0.36
CA ARG A 431 9.09 20.72 -0.43
C ARG A 431 10.37 19.89 -0.32
N ALA A 432 10.43 18.95 0.63
CA ALA A 432 11.57 18.04 0.78
C ALA A 432 11.81 17.22 -0.49
N PHE A 433 10.74 16.74 -1.14
CA PHE A 433 10.84 16.05 -2.42
C PHE A 433 11.40 16.98 -3.53
N ALA A 434 10.92 18.22 -3.60
CA ALA A 434 11.41 19.20 -4.56
C ALA A 434 12.91 19.52 -4.35
N ASP A 435 13.37 19.62 -3.10
CA ASP A 435 14.77 19.87 -2.75
C ASP A 435 15.66 18.67 -3.10
N ILE A 436 15.15 17.44 -2.97
CA ILE A 436 15.86 16.24 -3.44
C ILE A 436 16.00 16.26 -4.95
N VAL A 437 14.93 16.57 -5.69
CA VAL A 437 14.97 16.66 -7.16
C VAL A 437 15.90 17.80 -7.61
N ASP A 438 16.01 18.90 -6.86
CA ASP A 438 16.89 20.04 -7.19
C ASP A 438 18.38 19.66 -7.16
N LYS A 439 18.79 18.67 -6.36
CA LYS A 439 20.16 18.12 -6.36
C LYS A 439 20.58 17.56 -7.72
N SER A 440 19.62 17.28 -8.61
CA SER A 440 19.86 16.76 -9.97
C SER A 440 20.62 17.74 -10.89
N GLU A 441 20.82 18.98 -10.47
CA GLU A 441 21.73 19.92 -11.15
C GLU A 441 23.19 19.46 -11.10
N ASP A 442 23.61 18.83 -9.98
CA ASP A 442 25.01 18.46 -9.72
C ASP A 442 25.27 16.95 -9.77
N GLU A 443 24.23 16.13 -9.61
CA GLU A 443 24.36 14.67 -9.50
C GLU A 443 23.14 13.96 -10.14
N ILE A 444 23.20 12.63 -10.33
CA ILE A 444 22.04 11.86 -10.73
C ILE A 444 21.22 11.55 -9.48
N VAL A 445 19.93 11.86 -9.51
CA VAL A 445 19.02 11.58 -8.40
C VAL A 445 18.16 10.36 -8.74
N VAL A 446 18.27 9.31 -7.94
CA VAL A 446 17.42 8.11 -8.01
C VAL A 446 16.48 8.13 -6.81
N ILE A 447 15.16 8.09 -7.05
CA ILE A 447 14.17 8.16 -5.99
C ILE A 447 13.34 6.88 -5.97
N ASP A 448 13.41 6.17 -4.86
CA ASP A 448 12.48 5.10 -4.51
C ASP A 448 11.20 5.72 -3.94
N THR A 449 10.10 5.58 -4.68
CA THR A 449 8.84 6.22 -4.27
C THR A 449 8.00 5.30 -3.39
N ALA A 450 7.27 5.89 -2.44
CA ALA A 450 6.22 5.20 -1.70
C ALA A 450 5.16 4.61 -2.67
N PRO A 451 4.36 3.61 -2.24
CA PRO A 451 3.34 3.01 -3.10
C PRO A 451 2.38 4.05 -3.70
N THR A 452 2.15 3.94 -4.95
CA THR A 452 1.49 4.69 -6.03
C THR A 452 0.51 5.84 -5.76
N GLY A 453 -0.14 5.95 -4.60
CA GLY A 453 -1.18 6.98 -4.40
C GLY A 453 -0.63 8.36 -4.03
N HIS A 454 0.29 8.43 -3.08
CA HIS A 454 0.77 9.71 -2.53
C HIS A 454 1.67 10.51 -3.49
N THR A 455 2.57 9.86 -4.21
CA THR A 455 3.53 10.57 -5.09
C THR A 455 2.82 11.24 -6.27
N ILE A 456 1.78 10.62 -6.84
CA ILE A 456 1.01 11.21 -7.94
C ILE A 456 0.10 12.32 -7.44
N LEU A 457 -0.55 12.14 -6.29
CA LEU A 457 -1.32 13.21 -5.63
C LEU A 457 -0.44 14.42 -5.33
N LEU A 458 0.80 14.21 -4.88
CA LEU A 458 1.79 15.29 -4.73
C LEU A 458 2.09 15.98 -6.07
N LEU A 459 2.15 15.25 -7.18
CA LEU A 459 2.41 15.81 -8.51
C LEU A 459 1.18 16.54 -9.09
N GLU A 460 -0.02 16.01 -8.92
CA GLU A 460 -1.28 16.65 -9.34
C GLU A 460 -1.61 17.88 -8.49
N SER A 461 -1.23 17.85 -7.22
CA SER A 461 -1.44 18.93 -6.26
C SER A 461 -0.52 20.15 -6.48
N THR A 462 0.48 20.07 -7.36
CA THR A 462 1.50 21.13 -7.54
C THR A 462 0.86 22.49 -7.80
N GLU A 463 -0.22 22.58 -8.59
CA GLU A 463 -0.93 23.85 -8.80
C GLU A 463 -1.71 24.31 -7.56
N SER A 464 -2.28 23.37 -6.81
CA SER A 464 -2.97 23.65 -5.54
C SER A 464 -1.98 24.10 -4.47
N TYR A 465 -0.85 23.44 -4.35
CA TYR A 465 0.26 23.82 -3.45
C TYR A 465 0.85 25.18 -3.80
N ASN A 466 1.08 25.48 -5.07
CA ASN A 466 1.51 26.80 -5.51
C ASN A 466 0.52 27.91 -5.12
N ARG A 467 -0.80 27.63 -5.17
CA ARG A 467 -1.83 28.57 -4.72
C ARG A 467 -1.86 28.72 -3.20
N GLU A 468 -1.69 27.61 -2.47
CA GLU A 468 -1.69 27.59 -0.99
C GLU A 468 -0.46 28.31 -0.41
N ILE A 469 0.73 28.02 -0.92
CA ILE A 469 1.97 28.71 -0.56
C ILE A 469 1.88 30.22 -0.93
N SER A 470 1.27 30.55 -2.06
CA SER A 470 1.04 31.95 -2.45
C SER A 470 0.03 32.67 -1.54
N ARG A 471 -0.93 31.95 -0.94
CA ARG A 471 -1.90 32.50 0.03
C ARG A 471 -1.29 32.73 1.40
N SER A 472 -0.35 31.88 1.82
CA SER A 472 0.34 31.96 3.12
C SER A 472 1.44 33.05 3.16
N GLN A 473 1.49 33.97 2.18
CA GLN A 473 2.49 35.08 2.07
C GLN A 473 3.94 34.62 1.95
N GLY A 474 4.20 33.34 1.68
CA GLY A 474 5.54 32.80 1.45
C GLY A 474 5.97 32.91 -0.02
N ASP A 475 7.26 33.24 -0.27
CA ASP A 475 7.83 33.05 -1.61
C ASP A 475 7.94 31.56 -1.88
N VAL A 476 7.40 31.10 -3.03
CA VAL A 476 7.54 29.71 -3.47
C VAL A 476 9.02 29.41 -3.71
N PRO A 477 9.61 28.39 -3.04
CA PRO A 477 11.01 28.02 -3.26
C PRO A 477 11.32 27.73 -4.72
N GLU A 478 12.55 28.05 -5.15
CA GLU A 478 12.99 27.80 -6.54
C GLU A 478 12.99 26.31 -6.88
N SER A 479 13.30 25.42 -5.94
CA SER A 479 13.19 23.96 -6.06
C SER A 479 11.78 23.53 -6.45
N VAL A 480 10.75 24.10 -5.81
CA VAL A 480 9.35 23.83 -6.08
C VAL A 480 8.93 24.34 -7.47
N LYS A 481 9.37 25.54 -7.86
CA LYS A 481 9.08 26.10 -9.20
C LYS A 481 9.66 25.25 -10.33
N LYS A 482 10.85 24.69 -10.12
CA LYS A 482 11.56 23.85 -11.10
C LYS A 482 11.07 22.39 -11.13
N LEU A 483 10.39 21.92 -10.09
CA LEU A 483 10.04 20.51 -9.93
C LEU A 483 9.23 19.98 -11.12
N LEU A 484 8.04 20.53 -11.34
CA LEU A 484 7.13 20.04 -12.38
C LEU A 484 7.71 20.14 -13.81
N PRO A 485 8.35 21.26 -14.20
CA PRO A 485 9.06 21.35 -15.48
C PRO A 485 10.10 20.24 -15.66
N ARG A 486 10.90 19.91 -14.62
CA ARG A 486 11.91 18.85 -14.69
C ARG A 486 11.29 17.46 -14.81
N LEU A 487 10.22 17.19 -14.06
CA LEU A 487 9.53 15.89 -14.11
C LEU A 487 8.84 15.64 -15.46
N LYS A 488 8.35 16.70 -16.13
CA LYS A 488 7.75 16.62 -17.47
C LYS A 488 8.78 16.55 -18.60
N ASP A 489 10.02 16.92 -18.34
CA ASP A 489 11.09 16.87 -19.33
C ASP A 489 11.56 15.43 -19.54
N LYS A 490 11.12 14.82 -20.64
CA LYS A 490 11.47 13.45 -21.03
C LYS A 490 12.97 13.24 -21.28
N ASP A 491 13.73 14.27 -21.55
CA ASP A 491 15.17 14.17 -21.75
C ASP A 491 15.94 14.27 -20.42
N TYR A 492 15.30 14.79 -19.38
CA TYR A 492 15.85 14.98 -18.05
C TYR A 492 15.43 13.89 -17.07
N THR A 493 14.15 13.53 -17.06
CA THR A 493 13.54 12.59 -16.12
C THR A 493 13.16 11.27 -16.81
N GLU A 494 13.30 10.18 -16.08
CA GLU A 494 12.75 8.87 -16.45
C GLU A 494 11.98 8.29 -15.26
N VAL A 495 10.75 7.85 -15.51
CA VAL A 495 9.97 7.06 -14.57
C VAL A 495 10.04 5.59 -14.96
N LEU A 496 10.49 4.74 -14.06
CA LEU A 496 10.57 3.30 -14.23
C LEU A 496 9.37 2.66 -13.52
N ILE A 497 8.50 1.99 -14.26
CA ILE A 497 7.38 1.26 -13.69
C ILE A 497 7.84 -0.15 -13.33
N ILE A 498 7.79 -0.48 -12.03
CA ILE A 498 8.17 -1.79 -11.51
C ILE A 498 6.91 -2.62 -11.27
N ALA A 499 6.88 -3.82 -11.84
CA ALA A 499 5.77 -4.74 -11.69
C ALA A 499 6.26 -6.18 -11.46
N LEU A 500 5.36 -7.05 -11.01
CA LEU A 500 5.55 -8.50 -11.09
C LEU A 500 4.72 -9.02 -12.28
N ALA A 501 5.10 -10.17 -12.82
CA ALA A 501 4.35 -10.84 -13.90
C ALA A 501 3.07 -11.50 -13.38
N GLU A 502 2.18 -10.70 -12.80
CA GLU A 502 0.92 -11.13 -12.18
C GLU A 502 -0.20 -10.12 -12.46
N ALA A 503 -1.46 -10.56 -12.41
CA ALA A 503 -2.63 -9.75 -12.74
C ALA A 503 -2.70 -8.43 -11.95
N THR A 504 -2.68 -8.50 -10.62
CA THR A 504 -2.86 -7.32 -9.76
C THR A 504 -1.73 -6.28 -9.95
N PRO A 505 -0.43 -6.65 -9.87
CA PRO A 505 0.65 -5.71 -10.15
C PRO A 505 0.58 -5.08 -11.55
N TYR A 506 0.13 -5.84 -12.55
CA TYR A 506 -0.04 -5.32 -13.91
C TYR A 506 -1.15 -4.26 -13.99
N TYR A 507 -2.35 -4.55 -13.47
CA TYR A 507 -3.46 -3.60 -13.55
C TYR A 507 -3.17 -2.32 -12.77
N GLU A 508 -2.51 -2.39 -11.62
CA GLU A 508 -2.08 -1.22 -10.88
C GLU A 508 -0.99 -0.42 -11.62
N ALA A 509 -0.02 -1.11 -12.21
CA ALA A 509 0.99 -0.47 -13.04
C ALA A 509 0.37 0.22 -14.28
N LYS A 510 -0.67 -0.37 -14.86
CA LYS A 510 -1.42 0.22 -15.96
C LYS A 510 -2.16 1.49 -15.54
N ARG A 511 -2.85 1.47 -14.39
CA ARG A 511 -3.49 2.67 -13.81
C ARG A 511 -2.45 3.77 -13.55
N LEU A 512 -1.32 3.40 -12.95
CA LEU A 512 -0.21 4.32 -12.74
C LEU A 512 0.28 4.96 -14.04
N LYS A 513 0.40 4.17 -15.11
CA LYS A 513 0.75 4.69 -16.45
C LYS A 513 -0.28 5.70 -16.96
N GLU A 514 -1.57 5.41 -16.79
CA GLU A 514 -2.66 6.31 -17.17
C GLU A 514 -2.61 7.63 -16.37
N ASP A 515 -2.26 7.56 -15.08
CA ASP A 515 -2.08 8.72 -14.21
C ASP A 515 -0.87 9.58 -14.63
N LEU A 516 0.27 8.93 -14.93
CA LEU A 516 1.46 9.61 -15.46
C LEU A 516 1.17 10.30 -16.79
N ASP A 517 0.39 9.66 -17.67
CA ASP A 517 -0.02 10.26 -18.96
C ASP A 517 -0.90 11.50 -18.76
N ARG A 518 -1.84 11.46 -17.80
CA ARG A 518 -2.65 12.63 -17.43
C ARG A 518 -1.82 13.78 -16.89
N ALA A 519 -0.80 13.45 -16.09
CA ALA A 519 0.14 14.43 -15.55
C ALA A 519 1.19 14.91 -16.58
N GLU A 520 1.19 14.39 -17.81
CA GLU A 520 2.19 14.63 -18.86
C GLU A 520 3.62 14.26 -18.46
N ILE A 521 3.77 13.25 -17.61
CA ILE A 521 5.07 12.72 -17.18
C ILE A 521 5.41 11.50 -18.01
N PHE A 522 6.59 11.54 -18.64
CA PHE A 522 7.02 10.49 -19.55
C PHE A 522 7.51 9.26 -18.81
N ASN A 523 7.13 8.09 -19.31
CA ASN A 523 7.61 6.79 -18.88
C ASN A 523 7.96 5.95 -20.11
N LYS A 524 9.16 5.39 -20.14
CA LYS A 524 9.59 4.49 -21.20
C LYS A 524 9.64 3.05 -20.72
N TRP A 525 10.34 2.80 -19.60
CA TRP A 525 10.69 1.46 -19.18
C TRP A 525 9.72 0.86 -18.17
N TRP A 526 9.37 -0.40 -18.40
CA TRP A 526 8.71 -1.26 -17.45
C TRP A 526 9.66 -2.38 -17.03
N ILE A 527 9.81 -2.62 -15.73
CA ILE A 527 10.70 -3.64 -15.17
C ILE A 527 9.84 -4.71 -14.51
N ILE A 528 9.89 -5.91 -15.08
CA ILE A 528 9.28 -7.11 -14.48
C ILE A 528 10.32 -7.69 -13.53
N ASN A 529 10.05 -7.54 -12.23
CA ASN A 529 10.99 -7.98 -11.20
C ASN A 529 10.63 -9.37 -10.67
N SER A 530 11.62 -10.07 -10.12
CA SER A 530 11.47 -11.37 -9.43
C SER A 530 10.78 -12.45 -10.27
N SER A 531 11.14 -12.56 -11.55
CA SER A 531 10.56 -13.53 -12.48
C SER A 531 11.09 -14.94 -12.27
N TYR A 532 10.21 -15.89 -12.02
CA TYR A 532 10.54 -17.32 -12.03
C TYR A 532 10.81 -17.83 -13.44
N PHE A 533 10.18 -17.24 -14.46
CA PHE A 533 10.45 -17.57 -15.85
C PHE A 533 11.90 -17.28 -16.24
N ALA A 534 12.43 -16.12 -15.81
CA ALA A 534 13.81 -15.75 -16.06
C ALA A 534 14.81 -16.67 -15.33
N SER A 535 14.48 -17.18 -14.17
CA SER A 535 15.36 -18.05 -13.36
C SER A 535 15.57 -19.45 -13.94
N GLY A 536 14.70 -19.92 -14.83
CA GLY A 536 14.84 -21.20 -15.52
C GLY A 536 14.75 -22.45 -14.64
N SER A 537 14.17 -22.37 -13.44
CA SER A 537 14.00 -23.50 -12.52
C SER A 537 13.26 -24.68 -13.16
N GLN A 538 13.67 -25.90 -12.79
CA GLN A 538 13.01 -27.14 -13.18
C GLN A 538 12.07 -27.67 -12.08
N ASN A 539 12.07 -27.08 -10.89
CA ASN A 539 11.15 -27.42 -9.82
C ASN A 539 9.69 -27.29 -10.28
N GLU A 540 8.87 -28.24 -10.01
CA GLU A 540 7.51 -28.35 -10.56
C GLU A 540 6.64 -27.13 -10.19
N ILE A 541 6.74 -26.63 -8.96
CA ILE A 541 5.99 -25.44 -8.48
C ILE A 541 6.48 -24.17 -9.14
N LEU A 542 7.80 -23.95 -9.16
CA LEU A 542 8.42 -22.77 -9.75
C LEU A 542 8.23 -22.73 -11.27
N LYS A 543 8.32 -23.88 -11.94
CA LYS A 543 8.04 -24.00 -13.36
C LYS A 543 6.59 -23.70 -13.71
N ALA A 544 5.63 -24.21 -12.92
CA ALA A 544 4.23 -23.89 -13.14
C ALA A 544 3.94 -22.40 -12.97
N ARG A 545 4.59 -21.73 -12.00
CA ARG A 545 4.51 -20.27 -11.88
C ARG A 545 5.15 -19.55 -13.06
N ALA A 546 6.33 -19.98 -13.47
CA ALA A 546 7.01 -19.45 -14.64
C ALA A 546 6.16 -19.55 -15.92
N ASP A 547 5.42 -20.64 -16.09
CA ASP A 547 4.51 -20.80 -17.23
C ASP A 547 3.34 -19.80 -17.20
N GLN A 548 2.83 -19.45 -16.03
CA GLN A 548 1.77 -18.45 -15.89
C GLN A 548 2.29 -17.00 -16.06
N GLU A 549 3.54 -16.73 -15.70
CA GLU A 549 4.17 -15.43 -15.94
C GLU A 549 4.22 -15.07 -17.43
N LYS A 550 4.33 -16.05 -18.33
CA LYS A 550 4.47 -15.82 -19.78
C LYS A 550 3.37 -14.94 -20.37
N GLU A 551 2.13 -15.14 -19.93
CA GLU A 551 1.00 -14.35 -20.41
C GLU A 551 1.12 -12.88 -19.95
N TRP A 552 1.52 -12.68 -18.70
CA TRP A 552 1.71 -11.34 -18.14
C TRP A 552 2.96 -10.66 -18.68
N ILE A 553 4.06 -11.39 -18.86
CA ILE A 553 5.27 -10.87 -19.50
C ILE A 553 4.93 -10.33 -20.90
N LYS A 554 4.18 -11.12 -21.69
CA LYS A 554 3.73 -10.69 -23.02
C LYS A 554 2.84 -9.45 -22.96
N THR A 555 1.88 -9.44 -22.05
CA THR A 555 0.91 -8.33 -21.88
C THR A 555 1.63 -7.04 -21.46
N ILE A 556 2.60 -7.13 -20.55
CA ILE A 556 3.43 -6.00 -20.12
C ILE A 556 4.30 -5.50 -21.28
N ASP A 557 4.91 -6.40 -22.03
CA ASP A 557 5.76 -6.05 -23.17
C ASP A 557 4.97 -5.33 -24.28
N GLU A 558 3.76 -5.79 -24.57
CA GLU A 558 2.85 -5.10 -25.49
C GLU A 558 2.43 -3.72 -24.97
N THR A 559 2.16 -3.59 -23.66
CA THR A 559 1.75 -2.32 -23.03
C THR A 559 2.89 -1.31 -23.00
N SER A 560 4.12 -1.76 -22.74
CA SER A 560 5.34 -0.93 -22.73
C SER A 560 5.87 -0.61 -24.13
N GLN A 561 5.25 -1.13 -25.19
CA GLN A 561 5.72 -1.03 -26.56
C GLN A 561 7.15 -1.60 -26.73
N SER A 562 7.38 -2.76 -26.14
CA SER A 562 8.67 -3.48 -26.13
C SER A 562 9.81 -2.73 -25.42
N ASN A 563 9.47 -1.87 -24.45
CA ASN A 563 10.45 -1.31 -23.51
C ASN A 563 10.34 -2.02 -22.16
N THR A 564 10.49 -3.33 -22.18
CA THR A 564 10.41 -4.19 -20.99
C THR A 564 11.78 -4.74 -20.64
N ALA A 565 12.13 -4.65 -19.36
CA ALA A 565 13.27 -5.38 -18.80
C ALA A 565 12.76 -6.49 -17.87
N LEU A 566 13.41 -7.65 -17.92
CA LEU A 566 13.09 -8.81 -17.12
C LEU A 566 14.22 -9.09 -16.13
N VAL A 567 13.88 -9.14 -14.86
CA VAL A 567 14.81 -9.40 -13.74
C VAL A 567 14.44 -10.73 -13.12
N GLU A 568 15.40 -11.63 -13.01
CA GLU A 568 15.18 -12.95 -12.42
C GLU A 568 14.94 -12.89 -10.91
N TRP A 569 14.25 -13.87 -10.39
CA TRP A 569 14.12 -14.07 -8.95
C TRP A 569 15.41 -14.67 -8.40
N ILE A 570 16.07 -13.97 -7.46
CA ILE A 570 17.34 -14.38 -6.85
C ILE A 570 17.10 -14.79 -5.41
N PRO A 571 17.52 -16.01 -4.97
CA PRO A 571 17.29 -16.52 -3.62
C PRO A 571 18.36 -16.07 -2.62
N GLU A 572 18.76 -14.82 -2.68
CA GLU A 572 19.78 -14.23 -1.82
C GLU A 572 19.30 -12.91 -1.20
N ASP A 573 19.92 -12.53 -0.10
CA ASP A 573 19.73 -11.19 0.45
C ASP A 573 20.42 -10.17 -0.46
N LEU A 574 19.64 -9.49 -1.29
CA LEU A 574 20.12 -8.46 -2.21
C LEU A 574 20.53 -7.21 -1.43
N LYS A 575 21.79 -7.18 -1.01
CA LYS A 575 22.39 -6.10 -0.23
C LYS A 575 23.78 -5.80 -0.75
N GLU A 576 24.16 -4.53 -0.66
CA GLU A 576 25.49 -4.06 -1.03
C GLU A 576 25.90 -4.51 -2.44
N ASP A 577 27.04 -5.17 -2.55
CA ASP A 577 27.58 -5.58 -3.85
C ASP A 577 26.76 -6.68 -4.55
N ASN A 578 25.95 -7.46 -3.81
CA ASN A 578 25.08 -8.47 -4.40
C ASN A 578 23.91 -7.86 -5.20
N LEU A 579 23.64 -6.56 -5.07
CA LEU A 579 22.68 -5.86 -5.93
C LEU A 579 23.05 -5.92 -7.42
N LYS A 580 24.34 -6.16 -7.74
CA LYS A 580 24.83 -6.30 -9.12
C LYS A 580 24.32 -7.56 -9.81
N ASP A 581 23.96 -8.57 -9.04
CA ASP A 581 23.44 -9.83 -9.57
C ASP A 581 22.07 -9.65 -10.26
N LEU A 582 21.43 -8.47 -10.05
CA LEU A 582 20.20 -8.07 -10.75
C LEU A 582 20.44 -7.50 -12.16
N LEU A 583 21.69 -7.14 -12.52
CA LEU A 583 22.02 -6.50 -13.81
C LEU A 583 22.23 -7.52 -14.98
#